data_a114eb1a42623d9bed1f91c6ba229beb
#
_entry.id   a114eb1a42623d9bed1f91c6ba229beb
#
_cell.length_a   1.000
_cell.length_b   1.000
_cell.length_c   1.000
_cell.angle_alpha   90.00
_cell.angle_beta   90.00
_cell.angle_gamma   90.00
#
_symmetry.space_group_name_H-M   'P 1'
#
loop_
_entity.id
_entity.type
_entity.pdbx_description
1 polymer ?
#
loop_
_entity_poly.entity_id
_entity_poly.type
_entity_poly.pdbx_seq_one_letter_code
_entity_poly.pdbx_strand_id
1 'polypeptide(L)'
;MTDPRPRHDAAVSGMFGRIAGFYDLLNHTLSLGIDYYWRHVLARNVRVGSTNRVLDLAAGTLDVSLAIRRRFPQVQVPAMDFCPPMLQRGLHKLKGDNARATMPVAADAKKLPLPDASVDCVTMAFGIRNITPRSEAFAEMLRVLTPGGRACILEFGSGSERIWGGLYNFYLDRILPRIGQMVSRDPGA
;
A
#
# COMPACT_ATOMS: atom_id res chain seq x y z
N MET A 1 19.62 -4.99 -25.77
CA MET A 1 18.96 -3.93 -25.01
C MET A 1 18.35 -4.60 -23.78
N THR A 2 18.92 -4.43 -22.57
CA THR A 2 18.45 -5.09 -21.35
C THR A 2 17.17 -4.40 -20.87
N ASP A 3 16.14 -5.19 -20.56
CA ASP A 3 14.87 -4.71 -19.99
C ASP A 3 15.14 -3.91 -18.70
N PRO A 4 14.76 -2.63 -18.60
CA PRO A 4 15.02 -1.79 -17.43
C PRO A 4 14.13 -2.14 -16.21
N ARG A 5 13.06 -2.94 -16.40
CA ARG A 5 12.06 -3.28 -15.37
C ARG A 5 12.65 -3.97 -14.13
N PRO A 6 13.52 -5.00 -14.24
CA PRO A 6 14.10 -5.65 -13.07
C PRO A 6 14.95 -4.70 -12.21
N ARG A 7 15.61 -3.71 -12.83
CA ARG A 7 16.42 -2.70 -12.11
C ARG A 7 15.54 -1.71 -11.34
N HIS A 8 14.42 -1.31 -11.93
CA HIS A 8 13.44 -0.43 -11.26
C HIS A 8 12.83 -1.10 -10.03
N ASP A 9 12.34 -2.33 -10.20
CA ASP A 9 11.70 -3.10 -9.13
C ASP A 9 12.68 -3.37 -7.97
N ALA A 10 13.93 -3.73 -8.28
CA ALA A 10 14.98 -3.92 -7.28
C ALA A 10 15.35 -2.62 -6.55
N ALA A 11 15.39 -1.49 -7.25
CA ALA A 11 15.68 -0.18 -6.65
C ALA A 11 14.56 0.25 -5.68
N VAL A 12 13.30 0.08 -6.08
CA VAL A 12 12.12 0.37 -5.26
C VAL A 12 12.12 -0.50 -3.99
N SER A 13 12.28 -1.81 -4.12
CA SER A 13 12.35 -2.73 -2.98
C SER A 13 13.52 -2.41 -2.05
N GLY A 14 14.71 -2.08 -2.60
CA GLY A 14 15.88 -1.71 -1.82
C GLY A 14 15.69 -0.39 -1.06
N MET A 15 15.02 0.60 -1.66
CA MET A 15 14.68 1.87 -0.99
C MET A 15 13.74 1.62 0.20
N PHE A 16 12.62 0.94 -0.02
CA PHE A 16 11.65 0.63 1.04
C PHE A 16 12.24 -0.26 2.13
N GLY A 17 13.10 -1.22 1.77
CA GLY A 17 13.81 -2.06 2.75
C GLY A 17 14.68 -1.24 3.72
N ARG A 18 15.39 -0.20 3.22
CA ARG A 18 16.22 0.67 4.08
C ARG A 18 15.39 1.52 5.04
N ILE A 19 14.23 2.01 4.61
CA ILE A 19 13.40 2.91 5.43
C ILE A 19 12.33 2.16 6.24
N ALA A 20 12.18 0.85 6.08
CA ALA A 20 11.13 0.05 6.72
C ALA A 20 11.05 0.27 8.25
N GLY A 21 12.20 0.47 8.91
CA GLY A 21 12.28 0.75 10.35
C GLY A 21 11.60 2.05 10.79
N PHE A 22 11.60 3.06 9.93
CA PHE A 22 11.08 4.39 10.22
C PHE A 22 9.86 4.75 9.37
N TYR A 23 9.44 3.86 8.48
CA TYR A 23 8.40 4.11 7.48
C TYR A 23 7.09 4.60 8.11
N ASP A 24 6.61 3.90 9.14
CA ASP A 24 5.37 4.29 9.82
C ASP A 24 5.52 5.66 10.50
N LEU A 25 6.63 5.89 11.19
CA LEU A 25 6.92 7.16 11.84
C LEU A 25 6.97 8.30 10.81
N LEU A 26 7.66 8.08 9.69
CA LEU A 26 7.72 9.05 8.60
C LEU A 26 6.33 9.35 8.05
N ASN A 27 5.54 8.33 7.70
CA ASN A 27 4.20 8.55 7.17
C ASN A 27 3.30 9.29 8.15
N HIS A 28 3.28 8.90 9.42
CA HIS A 28 2.43 9.53 10.44
C HIS A 28 2.87 10.97 10.73
N THR A 29 4.18 11.21 10.81
CA THR A 29 4.70 12.56 11.09
C THR A 29 4.51 13.48 9.89
N LEU A 30 4.82 13.01 8.68
CA LEU A 30 4.73 13.80 7.45
C LEU A 30 3.30 14.07 7.03
N SER A 31 2.36 13.18 7.37
CA SER A 31 0.93 13.41 7.15
C SER A 31 0.24 14.13 8.30
N LEU A 32 0.97 14.48 9.39
CA LEU A 32 0.37 14.98 10.64
C LEU A 32 -0.75 14.07 11.16
N GLY A 33 -0.62 12.75 10.94
CA GLY A 33 -1.62 11.75 11.33
C GLY A 33 -2.84 11.64 10.42
N ILE A 34 -2.95 12.44 9.37
CA ILE A 34 -4.07 12.39 8.41
C ILE A 34 -4.10 11.06 7.66
N ASP A 35 -2.99 10.37 7.53
CA ASP A 35 -2.88 9.05 6.90
C ASP A 35 -3.78 7.99 7.59
N TYR A 36 -4.01 8.08 8.89
CA TYR A 36 -5.00 7.23 9.58
C TYR A 36 -6.42 7.47 9.07
N TYR A 37 -6.78 8.73 8.85
CA TYR A 37 -8.09 9.08 8.30
C TYR A 37 -8.23 8.57 6.86
N TRP A 38 -7.22 8.74 6.01
CA TRP A 38 -7.26 8.25 4.63
C TRP A 38 -7.40 6.73 4.56
N ARG A 39 -6.67 5.98 5.39
CA ARG A 39 -6.81 4.52 5.48
C ARG A 39 -8.19 4.10 6.01
N HIS A 40 -8.73 4.85 6.96
CA HIS A 40 -10.10 4.64 7.42
C HIS A 40 -11.12 4.85 6.30
N VAL A 41 -10.99 5.91 5.51
CA VAL A 41 -11.84 6.17 4.33
C VAL A 41 -11.69 5.05 3.30
N LEU A 42 -10.47 4.59 3.03
CA LEU A 42 -10.23 3.46 2.14
C LEU A 42 -10.97 2.21 2.63
N ALA A 43 -10.82 1.84 3.90
CA ALA A 43 -11.50 0.69 4.49
C ALA A 43 -13.04 0.83 4.47
N ARG A 44 -13.58 2.03 4.56
CA ARG A 44 -15.05 2.27 4.43
C ARG A 44 -15.59 2.00 3.03
N ASN A 45 -14.76 2.11 2.01
CA ASN A 45 -15.14 1.86 0.61
C ASN A 45 -14.98 0.39 0.21
N VAL A 46 -14.42 -0.46 1.07
CA VAL A 46 -14.35 -1.91 0.86
C VAL A 46 -15.76 -2.49 0.80
N ARG A 47 -15.97 -3.39 -0.16
CA ARG A 47 -17.16 -4.24 -0.23
C ARG A 47 -16.76 -5.67 0.04
N VAL A 48 -17.50 -6.32 0.91
CA VAL A 48 -17.34 -7.74 1.23
C VAL A 48 -18.48 -8.49 0.55
N GLY A 49 -18.16 -9.53 -0.17
CA GLY A 49 -19.09 -10.37 -0.90
C GLY A 49 -19.02 -11.84 -0.45
N SER A 50 -19.23 -12.75 -1.38
CA SER A 50 -19.35 -14.19 -1.12
C SER A 50 -18.05 -14.88 -0.74
N THR A 51 -16.90 -14.36 -1.14
CA THR A 51 -15.61 -14.99 -0.81
C THR A 51 -15.14 -14.65 0.59
N ASN A 52 -15.69 -13.60 1.18
CA ASN A 52 -15.27 -13.04 2.47
C ASN A 52 -13.75 -12.73 2.51
N ARG A 53 -13.18 -12.33 1.36
CA ARG A 53 -11.75 -12.02 1.19
C ARG A 53 -11.56 -10.63 0.61
N VAL A 54 -10.63 -9.88 1.21
CA VAL A 54 -10.19 -8.56 0.72
C VAL A 54 -8.69 -8.59 0.56
N LEU A 55 -8.21 -8.46 -0.67
CA LEU A 55 -6.76 -8.37 -0.94
C LEU A 55 -6.27 -6.96 -0.59
N ASP A 56 -5.28 -6.87 0.28
CA ASP A 56 -4.49 -5.66 0.49
C ASP A 56 -3.20 -5.77 -0.31
N LEU A 57 -3.11 -5.01 -1.40
CA LEU A 57 -2.01 -5.05 -2.36
C LEU A 57 -1.09 -3.85 -2.15
N ALA A 58 0.22 -4.07 -2.23
CA ALA A 58 1.26 -3.15 -1.73
C ALA A 58 1.03 -2.83 -0.24
N ALA A 59 0.84 -3.89 0.55
CA ALA A 59 0.36 -3.83 1.93
C ALA A 59 1.36 -3.19 2.91
N GLY A 60 2.64 -3.10 2.52
CA GLY A 60 3.68 -2.47 3.31
C GLY A 60 3.75 -3.02 4.74
N THR A 61 3.56 -2.14 5.71
CA THR A 61 3.56 -2.48 7.15
C THR A 61 2.18 -2.86 7.69
N LEU A 62 1.24 -3.26 6.83
CA LEU A 62 -0.08 -3.84 7.14
C LEU A 62 -1.11 -2.87 7.78
N ASP A 63 -0.90 -1.58 7.70
CA ASP A 63 -1.83 -0.62 8.31
C ASP A 63 -3.22 -0.62 7.66
N VAL A 64 -3.30 -0.79 6.34
CA VAL A 64 -4.56 -0.92 5.60
C VAL A 64 -5.23 -2.24 5.95
N SER A 65 -4.48 -3.34 5.98
CA SER A 65 -4.98 -4.65 6.41
C SER A 65 -5.63 -4.57 7.79
N LEU A 66 -4.98 -3.91 8.75
CA LEU A 66 -5.54 -3.71 10.09
C LEU A 66 -6.76 -2.79 10.10
N ALA A 67 -6.80 -1.75 9.26
CA ALA A 67 -7.98 -0.90 9.13
C ALA A 67 -9.19 -1.67 8.56
N ILE A 68 -8.96 -2.55 7.56
CA ILE A 68 -9.98 -3.46 7.02
C ILE A 68 -10.48 -4.41 8.10
N ARG A 69 -9.58 -5.06 8.85
CA ARG A 69 -9.93 -5.99 9.92
C ARG A 69 -10.72 -5.35 11.05
N ARG A 70 -10.38 -4.11 11.43
CA ARG A 70 -11.18 -3.35 12.43
C ARG A 70 -12.61 -3.11 11.95
N ARG A 71 -12.79 -2.88 10.66
CA ARG A 71 -14.11 -2.60 10.05
C ARG A 71 -14.91 -3.87 9.81
N PHE A 72 -14.25 -4.94 9.40
CA PHE A 72 -14.83 -6.22 9.01
C PHE A 72 -14.09 -7.37 9.72
N PRO A 73 -14.39 -7.64 11.00
CA PRO A 73 -13.67 -8.63 11.80
C PRO A 73 -13.69 -10.05 11.26
N GLN A 74 -14.68 -10.41 10.44
CA GLN A 74 -14.83 -11.74 9.84
C GLN A 74 -14.03 -11.95 8.56
N VAL A 75 -13.54 -10.87 7.93
CA VAL A 75 -12.89 -10.92 6.60
C VAL A 75 -11.48 -11.49 6.71
N GLN A 76 -11.12 -12.33 5.75
CA GLN A 76 -9.74 -12.73 5.52
C GLN A 76 -9.03 -11.68 4.64
N VAL A 77 -7.80 -11.32 5.01
CA VAL A 77 -7.03 -10.30 4.30
C VAL A 77 -5.69 -10.91 3.83
N PRO A 78 -5.65 -11.52 2.61
CA PRO A 78 -4.36 -11.68 1.93
C PRO A 78 -3.69 -10.31 1.80
N ALA A 79 -2.48 -10.17 2.36
CA ALA A 79 -1.74 -8.91 2.38
C ALA A 79 -0.45 -9.09 1.58
N MET A 80 -0.37 -8.53 0.39
CA MET A 80 0.71 -8.79 -0.54
C MET A 80 1.57 -7.55 -0.76
N ASP A 81 2.88 -7.75 -0.70
CA ASP A 81 3.85 -6.69 -0.97
C ASP A 81 5.09 -7.24 -1.66
N PHE A 82 5.69 -6.44 -2.53
CA PHE A 82 6.92 -6.80 -3.23
C PHE A 82 8.17 -6.71 -2.33
N CYS A 83 8.07 -6.02 -1.19
CA CYS A 83 9.17 -5.76 -0.25
C CYS A 83 9.02 -6.58 1.05
N PRO A 84 9.67 -7.76 1.18
CA PRO A 84 9.55 -8.60 2.38
C PRO A 84 9.90 -7.89 3.69
N PRO A 85 10.93 -7.00 3.77
CA PRO A 85 11.22 -6.25 5.00
C PRO A 85 10.05 -5.41 5.52
N MET A 86 9.22 -4.86 4.61
CA MET A 86 8.01 -4.11 4.99
C MET A 86 6.98 -5.02 5.65
N LEU A 87 6.70 -6.18 5.05
CA LEU A 87 5.80 -7.19 5.62
C LEU A 87 6.30 -7.66 6.98
N GLN A 88 7.60 -7.97 7.12
CA GLN A 88 8.20 -8.37 8.40
C GLN A 88 7.97 -7.33 9.48
N ARG A 89 8.11 -6.05 9.16
CA ARG A 89 7.81 -4.96 10.10
C ARG A 89 6.33 -4.97 10.51
N GLY A 90 5.43 -5.24 9.57
CA GLY A 90 3.98 -5.33 9.82
C GLY A 90 3.59 -6.50 10.72
N LEU A 91 4.32 -7.62 10.70
CA LEU A 91 4.02 -8.81 11.53
C LEU A 91 3.92 -8.48 13.02
N HIS A 92 4.75 -7.57 13.52
CA HIS A 92 4.73 -7.14 14.92
C HIS A 92 3.41 -6.47 15.35
N LYS A 93 2.62 -5.97 14.38
CA LYS A 93 1.32 -5.36 14.62
C LYS A 93 0.18 -6.38 14.68
N LEU A 94 0.40 -7.60 14.17
CA LEU A 94 -0.60 -8.67 14.11
C LEU A 94 -0.70 -9.38 15.46
N LYS A 95 -1.88 -9.30 16.12
CA LYS A 95 -2.16 -9.94 17.40
C LYS A 95 -3.53 -10.62 17.35
N GLY A 96 -3.68 -11.73 18.08
CA GLY A 96 -4.95 -12.44 18.23
C GLY A 96 -5.55 -12.83 16.87
N ASP A 97 -6.81 -12.53 16.66
CA ASP A 97 -7.55 -12.88 15.44
C ASP A 97 -7.02 -12.17 14.18
N ASN A 98 -6.38 -11.01 14.33
CA ASN A 98 -5.73 -10.34 13.19
C ASN A 98 -4.56 -11.17 12.65
N ALA A 99 -3.80 -11.86 13.52
CA ALA A 99 -2.70 -12.73 13.08
C ALA A 99 -3.19 -13.98 12.34
N ARG A 100 -4.42 -14.44 12.61
CA ARG A 100 -5.02 -15.60 11.94
C ARG A 100 -5.67 -15.22 10.60
N ALA A 101 -6.22 -14.02 10.50
CA ALA A 101 -7.02 -13.60 9.35
C ALA A 101 -6.27 -12.71 8.37
N THR A 102 -5.10 -12.19 8.75
CA THR A 102 -4.21 -11.45 7.84
C THR A 102 -3.08 -12.37 7.40
N MET A 103 -2.91 -12.53 6.09
CA MET A 103 -1.93 -13.45 5.50
C MET A 103 -0.89 -12.64 4.70
N PRO A 104 0.22 -12.23 5.32
CA PRO A 104 1.29 -11.51 4.63
C PRO A 104 2.05 -12.44 3.70
N VAL A 105 2.14 -12.06 2.42
CA VAL A 105 2.81 -12.83 1.36
C VAL A 105 3.66 -11.89 0.51
N ALA A 106 4.92 -12.25 0.29
CA ALA A 106 5.75 -11.56 -0.68
C ALA A 106 5.29 -11.90 -2.10
N ALA A 107 4.83 -10.90 -2.86
CA ALA A 107 4.31 -11.10 -4.20
C ALA A 107 4.47 -9.85 -5.08
N ASP A 108 4.60 -10.09 -6.38
CA ASP A 108 4.55 -9.03 -7.40
C ASP A 108 3.08 -8.75 -7.75
N ALA A 109 2.69 -7.49 -7.68
CA ALA A 109 1.36 -7.03 -8.07
C ALA A 109 1.01 -7.32 -9.55
N LYS A 110 2.03 -7.53 -10.37
CA LYS A 110 1.89 -7.88 -11.79
C LYS A 110 1.70 -9.39 -12.03
N LYS A 111 1.83 -10.21 -10.97
CA LYS A 111 1.65 -11.67 -11.03
C LYS A 111 1.23 -12.20 -9.66
N LEU A 112 -0.06 -12.06 -9.36
CA LEU A 112 -0.61 -12.44 -8.07
C LEU A 112 -0.75 -13.96 -7.92
N PRO A 113 -0.28 -14.58 -6.83
CA PRO A 113 -0.44 -15.99 -6.55
C PRO A 113 -1.84 -16.30 -6.01
N LEU A 114 -2.87 -15.82 -6.69
CA LEU A 114 -4.27 -16.02 -6.35
C LEU A 114 -5.04 -16.54 -7.57
N PRO A 115 -6.05 -17.40 -7.37
CA PRO A 115 -6.95 -17.79 -8.42
C PRO A 115 -7.77 -16.63 -8.99
N ASP A 116 -8.32 -16.82 -10.20
CA ASP A 116 -9.30 -15.92 -10.77
C ASP A 116 -10.53 -15.82 -9.87
N ALA A 117 -11.17 -14.65 -9.83
CA ALA A 117 -12.41 -14.38 -9.11
C ALA A 117 -12.39 -14.89 -7.65
N SER A 118 -11.31 -14.67 -6.92
CA SER A 118 -11.08 -15.23 -5.58
C SER A 118 -11.18 -14.24 -4.43
N VAL A 119 -11.32 -12.94 -4.75
CA VAL A 119 -11.45 -11.87 -3.74
C VAL A 119 -12.60 -10.92 -4.10
N ASP A 120 -13.30 -10.42 -3.09
CA ASP A 120 -14.44 -9.50 -3.27
C ASP A 120 -13.97 -8.05 -3.49
N CYS A 121 -12.82 -7.69 -2.95
CA CYS A 121 -12.27 -6.36 -3.05
C CYS A 121 -10.74 -6.41 -3.08
N VAL A 122 -10.14 -5.50 -3.84
CA VAL A 122 -8.70 -5.21 -3.79
C VAL A 122 -8.52 -3.80 -3.24
N THR A 123 -7.68 -3.63 -2.24
CA THR A 123 -7.22 -2.33 -1.75
C THR A 123 -5.76 -2.11 -2.10
N MET A 124 -5.39 -0.87 -2.38
CA MET A 124 -4.00 -0.45 -2.53
C MET A 124 -3.85 0.99 -2.04
N ALA A 125 -2.93 1.23 -1.11
CA ALA A 125 -2.64 2.58 -0.63
C ALA A 125 -1.18 2.97 -0.94
N PHE A 126 -0.99 4.08 -1.66
CA PHE A 126 0.30 4.70 -1.97
C PHE A 126 1.29 3.78 -2.70
N GLY A 127 0.78 2.73 -3.37
CA GLY A 127 1.59 1.72 -4.04
C GLY A 127 1.66 1.86 -5.55
N ILE A 128 0.56 2.30 -6.20
CA ILE A 128 0.42 2.22 -7.67
C ILE A 128 1.45 3.05 -8.44
N ARG A 129 1.95 4.15 -7.85
CA ARG A 129 2.98 4.98 -8.47
C ARG A 129 4.32 4.26 -8.64
N ASN A 130 4.58 3.24 -7.82
CA ASN A 130 5.84 2.49 -7.80
C ASN A 130 5.80 1.26 -8.73
N ILE A 131 4.68 0.97 -9.39
CA ILE A 131 4.50 -0.21 -10.25
C ILE A 131 4.62 0.19 -11.72
N THR A 132 5.49 -0.52 -12.43
CA THR A 132 5.70 -0.31 -13.87
C THR A 132 5.78 -1.65 -14.61
N PRO A 133 4.99 -1.87 -15.67
CA PRO A 133 3.85 -1.05 -16.11
C PRO A 133 2.62 -1.26 -15.22
N ARG A 134 1.85 -0.20 -14.98
CA ARG A 134 0.65 -0.25 -14.14
C ARG A 134 -0.47 -1.10 -14.74
N SER A 135 -0.51 -1.21 -16.07
CA SER A 135 -1.51 -2.00 -16.79
C SER A 135 -1.49 -3.48 -16.40
N GLU A 136 -0.31 -4.05 -16.14
CA GLU A 136 -0.18 -5.44 -15.69
C GLU A 136 -0.78 -5.63 -14.28
N ALA A 137 -0.53 -4.70 -13.36
CA ALA A 137 -1.13 -4.74 -12.03
C ALA A 137 -2.66 -4.58 -12.08
N PHE A 138 -3.19 -3.70 -12.93
CA PHE A 138 -4.63 -3.56 -13.12
C PHE A 138 -5.26 -4.81 -13.72
N ALA A 139 -4.59 -5.47 -14.67
CA ALA A 139 -5.06 -6.73 -15.24
C ALA A 139 -5.14 -7.84 -14.17
N GLU A 140 -4.12 -7.95 -13.31
CA GLU A 140 -4.12 -8.90 -12.21
C GLU A 140 -5.18 -8.59 -11.15
N MET A 141 -5.36 -7.30 -10.78
CA MET A 141 -6.46 -6.89 -9.90
C MET A 141 -7.81 -7.30 -10.48
N LEU A 142 -8.03 -7.06 -11.78
CA LEU A 142 -9.27 -7.45 -12.45
C LEU A 142 -9.47 -8.97 -12.48
N ARG A 143 -8.40 -9.74 -12.75
CA ARG A 143 -8.43 -11.19 -12.81
C ARG A 143 -8.84 -11.82 -11.47
N VAL A 144 -8.29 -11.34 -10.36
CA VAL A 144 -8.56 -11.91 -9.04
C VAL A 144 -9.88 -11.46 -8.42
N LEU A 145 -10.46 -10.34 -8.91
CA LEU A 145 -11.76 -9.85 -8.43
C LEU A 145 -12.91 -10.74 -8.88
N THR A 146 -13.82 -11.03 -7.96
CA THR A 146 -15.12 -11.65 -8.29
C THR A 146 -15.94 -10.73 -9.21
N PRO A 147 -16.85 -11.28 -10.03
CA PRO A 147 -17.82 -10.45 -10.77
C PRO A 147 -18.56 -9.48 -9.84
N GLY A 148 -18.52 -8.18 -10.17
CA GLY A 148 -19.07 -7.13 -9.33
C GLY A 148 -18.18 -6.71 -8.14
N GLY A 149 -17.00 -7.30 -8.00
CA GLY A 149 -15.97 -6.90 -7.04
C GLY A 149 -15.45 -5.49 -7.29
N ARG A 150 -14.71 -4.95 -6.35
CA ARG A 150 -14.23 -3.55 -6.38
C ARG A 150 -12.73 -3.44 -6.15
N ALA A 151 -12.05 -2.60 -6.93
CA ALA A 151 -10.71 -2.09 -6.61
C ALA A 151 -10.83 -0.71 -5.95
N CYS A 152 -10.21 -0.52 -4.79
CA CYS A 152 -10.14 0.73 -4.04
C CYS A 152 -8.68 1.19 -3.95
N ILE A 153 -8.33 2.24 -4.67
CA ILE A 153 -6.97 2.76 -4.73
C ILE A 153 -6.91 4.13 -4.05
N LEU A 154 -6.05 4.25 -3.07
CA LEU A 154 -5.71 5.50 -2.40
C LEU A 154 -4.34 5.94 -2.87
N GLU A 155 -4.27 7.10 -3.52
CA GLU A 155 -3.00 7.64 -4.02
C GLU A 155 -3.01 9.17 -3.96
N PHE A 156 -1.82 9.77 -3.87
CA PHE A 156 -1.69 11.21 -3.96
C PHE A 156 -2.02 11.67 -5.38
N GLY A 157 -2.96 12.61 -5.49
CA GLY A 157 -3.24 13.32 -6.74
C GLY A 157 -2.21 14.43 -7.01
N SER A 158 -2.09 14.86 -8.25
CA SER A 158 -1.43 16.14 -8.55
C SER A 158 -2.33 17.26 -8.01
N GLY A 159 -1.81 18.03 -7.04
CA GLY A 159 -2.54 19.16 -6.46
C GLY A 159 -2.84 20.24 -7.50
N SER A 160 -3.90 20.03 -8.30
CA SER A 160 -4.31 20.97 -9.36
C SER A 160 -5.29 22.03 -8.87
N GLU A 161 -5.70 21.99 -7.60
CA GLU A 161 -6.63 22.98 -7.05
C GLU A 161 -5.93 24.28 -6.67
N ARG A 162 -6.45 25.41 -7.16
CA ARG A 162 -5.84 26.74 -7.17
C ARG A 162 -5.34 27.28 -5.82
N ILE A 163 -5.89 26.83 -4.70
CA ILE A 163 -5.57 27.37 -3.37
C ILE A 163 -4.72 26.36 -2.57
N TRP A 164 -5.11 25.11 -2.55
CA TRP A 164 -4.42 24.06 -1.77
C TRP A 164 -3.23 23.45 -2.50
N GLY A 165 -3.22 23.49 -3.85
CA GLY A 165 -2.12 22.96 -4.66
C GLY A 165 -0.79 23.65 -4.39
N GLY A 166 -0.78 24.97 -4.23
CA GLY A 166 0.45 25.73 -3.94
C GLY A 166 1.05 25.39 -2.57
N LEU A 167 0.20 25.32 -1.53
CA LEU A 167 0.63 24.97 -0.17
C LEU A 167 1.05 23.50 -0.08
N TYR A 168 0.33 22.61 -0.72
CA TYR A 168 0.62 21.18 -0.77
C TYR A 168 1.92 20.90 -1.54
N ASN A 169 2.11 21.50 -2.71
CA ASN A 169 3.34 21.37 -3.48
C ASN A 169 4.54 21.98 -2.75
N PHE A 170 4.37 23.15 -2.10
CA PHE A 170 5.41 23.73 -1.25
C PHE A 170 5.80 22.78 -0.10
N TYR A 171 4.82 22.12 0.53
CA TYR A 171 5.07 21.13 1.56
C TYR A 171 5.84 19.93 1.00
N LEU A 172 5.40 19.37 -0.14
CA LEU A 172 6.06 18.23 -0.79
C LEU A 172 7.47 18.55 -1.28
N ASP A 173 7.67 19.75 -1.88
CA ASP A 173 8.93 20.10 -2.55
C ASP A 173 9.99 20.67 -1.58
N ARG A 174 9.55 21.32 -0.51
CA ARG A 174 10.46 22.05 0.38
C ARG A 174 10.54 21.48 1.79
N ILE A 175 9.45 21.03 2.36
CA ILE A 175 9.39 20.59 3.75
C ILE A 175 9.68 19.09 3.84
N LEU A 176 9.01 18.29 3.03
CA LEU A 176 9.13 16.84 3.04
C LEU A 176 10.57 16.33 2.83
N PRO A 177 11.33 16.81 1.82
CA PRO A 177 12.71 16.34 1.62
C PRO A 177 13.63 16.71 2.79
N ARG A 178 13.46 17.89 3.40
CA ARG A 178 14.26 18.32 4.54
C ARG A 178 14.03 17.44 5.77
N ILE A 179 12.75 17.10 6.05
CA ILE A 179 12.43 16.20 7.15
C ILE A 179 12.93 14.77 6.83
N GLY A 180 12.78 14.30 5.58
CA GLY A 180 13.31 13.02 5.14
C GLY A 180 14.82 12.90 5.35
N GLN A 181 15.59 13.91 4.93
CA GLN A 181 17.03 13.96 5.14
C GLN A 181 17.45 14.00 6.62
N MET A 182 16.70 14.73 7.47
CA MET A 182 16.97 14.78 8.91
C MET A 182 16.72 13.44 9.62
N VAL A 183 15.72 12.68 9.17
CA VAL A 183 15.33 11.41 9.80
C VAL A 183 16.10 10.23 9.23
N SER A 184 16.34 10.18 7.92
CA SER A 184 17.05 9.07 7.26
C SER A 184 18.56 9.13 7.42
N ARG A 185 19.13 10.29 7.74
CA ARG A 185 20.57 10.57 7.67
C ARG A 185 21.20 10.23 6.33
N ASP A 186 20.37 10.06 5.28
CA ASP A 186 20.78 9.75 3.92
C ASP A 186 20.64 11.01 3.05
N PRO A 187 21.73 11.56 2.47
CA PRO A 187 21.68 12.77 1.65
C PRO A 187 20.91 12.60 0.33
N GLY A 188 20.55 11.37 -0.04
CA GLY A 188 19.85 11.01 -1.28
C GLY A 188 18.38 10.58 -1.09
N ALA A 189 17.79 10.73 0.10
CA ALA A 189 16.39 10.36 0.37
C ALA A 189 15.43 11.53 0.14
#